data_fd7a175db3e99149d74d652b75342bac
#
_entry.id   fd7a175db3e99149d74d652b75342bac
#
_cell.length_a   1.000
_cell.length_b   1.000
_cell.length_c   1.000
_cell.angle_alpha   90.00
_cell.angle_beta   90.00
_cell.angle_gamma   90.00
#
_symmetry.space_group_name_H-M   'P 1'
#
loop_
_entity.id
_entity.type
_entity.pdbx_description
1 polymer ?
#
loop_
_entity_poly.entity_id
_entity_poly.type
_entity_poly.pdbx_seq_one_letter_code
_entity_poly.pdbx_strand_id
1 'polypeptide(L)'
;MIKLKDLLSEGKFKMKGKYLYMPGGEVSSIPKRNDRDRIIIQIKNEKFKLYDNGFNEFHLIGDRNDYYPKGTKDLERFLNKNKAKYIGIDRQ
;
A
#
# COMPACT_ATOMS: atom_id res chain seq x y z
N MET A 1 15.27 -17.75 -12.20
CA MET A 1 15.67 -17.21 -12.16
C MET A 1 15.25 -15.85 -12.19
N ILE A 2 15.47 -15.27 -13.04
CA ILE A 2 15.11 -13.96 -13.12
C ILE A 2 13.70 -13.63 -12.93
N LYS A 3 12.84 -14.51 -13.23
CA LYS A 3 11.46 -14.25 -13.13
C LYS A 3 10.98 -13.91 -11.78
N LEU A 4 11.44 -14.60 -10.79
CA LEU A 4 11.01 -14.33 -9.45
C LEU A 4 11.45 -12.95 -9.05
N LYS A 5 12.63 -12.61 -9.42
CA LYS A 5 13.16 -11.33 -9.09
C LYS A 5 12.36 -10.24 -9.78
N ASP A 6 12.00 -10.46 -11.02
CA ASP A 6 11.23 -9.48 -11.75
C ASP A 6 9.89 -9.26 -11.09
N LEU A 7 9.25 -10.31 -10.63
CA LEU A 7 7.96 -10.18 -9.98
C LEU A 7 8.06 -9.36 -8.71
N LEU A 8 9.15 -9.47 -7.99
CA LEU A 8 9.29 -8.77 -6.74
C LEU A 8 9.74 -7.34 -6.92
N SER A 9 10.47 -7.06 -8.00
CA SER A 9 11.07 -5.76 -8.12
C SER A 9 10.51 -4.88 -9.21
N GLU A 10 9.35 -5.21 -9.71
CA GLU A 10 8.79 -4.43 -10.79
C GLU A 10 8.00 -3.21 -10.34
N GLY A 11 8.16 -2.79 -9.13
CA GLY A 11 7.46 -1.63 -8.66
C GLY A 11 5.99 -1.85 -8.44
N LYS A 12 5.60 -3.08 -8.24
CA LYS A 12 4.19 -3.40 -8.04
C LYS A 12 3.90 -3.81 -6.61
N PHE A 13 2.71 -3.48 -6.17
CA PHE A 13 2.23 -3.92 -4.87
C PHE A 13 1.42 -5.18 -5.05
N LYS A 14 1.42 -6.03 -4.05
CA LYS A 14 0.66 -7.26 -4.09
C LYS A 14 0.10 -7.58 -2.72
N MET A 15 -1.16 -7.95 -2.67
CA MET A 15 -1.80 -8.35 -1.42
C MET A 15 -1.87 -9.86 -1.33
N LYS A 16 -1.48 -10.40 -0.19
CA LYS A 16 -1.65 -11.80 0.12
C LYS A 16 -2.21 -11.90 1.52
N GLY A 17 -3.47 -12.28 1.63
CA GLY A 17 -4.13 -12.34 2.93
C GLY A 17 -4.14 -10.97 3.56
N LYS A 18 -3.57 -10.88 4.76
CA LYS A 18 -3.53 -9.62 5.48
C LYS A 18 -2.28 -8.80 5.21
N TYR A 19 -1.40 -9.29 4.37
CA TYR A 19 -0.11 -8.66 4.18
C TYR A 19 0.00 -7.98 2.84
N LEU A 20 0.61 -6.81 2.85
CA LEU A 20 0.90 -6.07 1.64
C LEU A 20 2.38 -6.24 1.32
N TYR A 21 2.66 -6.70 0.11
CA TYR A 21 4.02 -6.84 -0.38
C TYR A 21 4.36 -5.60 -1.17
N MET A 22 5.35 -4.87 -0.72
CA MET A 22 5.76 -3.62 -1.34
C MET A 22 6.77 -3.85 -2.44
N PRO A 23 6.85 -2.94 -3.38
CA PRO A 23 7.96 -2.98 -4.35
C PRO A 23 9.27 -2.95 -3.59
N GLY A 24 10.18 -3.81 -3.97
CA GLY A 24 11.45 -3.91 -3.26
C GLY A 24 11.51 -5.03 -2.26
N GLY A 25 10.40 -5.71 -2.03
CA GLY A 25 10.42 -6.92 -1.21
C GLY A 25 9.98 -6.78 0.22
N GLU A 26 9.69 -5.59 0.67
CA GLU A 26 9.24 -5.43 2.04
C GLU A 26 7.79 -5.89 2.19
N VAL A 27 7.46 -6.48 3.33
CA VAL A 27 6.14 -7.03 3.60
C VAL A 27 5.66 -6.46 4.92
N SER A 28 4.41 -6.05 4.98
CA SER A 28 3.83 -5.54 6.21
C SER A 28 2.33 -5.74 6.22
N SER A 29 1.77 -5.91 7.41
CA SER A 29 0.33 -5.83 7.55
C SER A 29 -0.07 -4.36 7.46
N ILE A 30 -1.29 -4.10 7.06
CA ILE A 30 -1.75 -2.72 6.92
C ILE A 30 -2.25 -2.26 8.28
N PRO A 31 -1.71 -1.15 8.81
CA PRO A 31 -2.11 -0.69 10.14
C PRO A 31 -3.54 -0.19 10.16
N LYS A 32 -4.17 -0.33 11.29
CA LYS A 32 -5.50 0.20 11.51
C LYS A 32 -5.36 1.65 11.96
N ARG A 33 -6.47 2.35 11.95
CA ARG A 33 -6.43 3.75 12.32
C ARG A 33 -5.94 3.98 13.75
N ASN A 34 -6.14 3.01 14.62
CA ASN A 34 -5.69 3.12 15.99
C ASN A 34 -4.21 2.85 16.17
N ASP A 35 -3.59 2.23 15.20
CA ASP A 35 -2.18 1.90 15.29
C ASP A 35 -1.34 3.15 15.11
N ARG A 36 -0.15 3.12 15.66
CA ARG A 36 0.76 4.24 15.53
C ARG A 36 1.53 4.20 14.23
N ASP A 37 1.73 3.01 13.71
CA ASP A 37 2.50 2.86 12.48
C ASP A 37 1.68 3.35 11.30
N ARG A 38 2.38 3.86 10.30
CA ARG A 38 1.76 4.36 9.09
C ARG A 38 2.55 3.89 7.89
N ILE A 39 1.89 3.32 6.91
CA ILE A 39 2.53 2.99 5.64
C ILE A 39 2.40 4.22 4.77
N ILE A 40 3.53 4.74 4.31
CA ILE A 40 3.55 5.94 3.50
C ILE A 40 3.74 5.55 2.03
N ILE A 41 2.83 5.99 1.20
CA ILE A 41 2.83 5.69 -0.23
C ILE A 41 2.72 6.99 -0.97
N GLN A 42 3.48 7.13 -2.06
CA GLN A 42 3.43 8.33 -2.87
C GLN A 42 2.78 8.03 -4.21
N ILE A 43 1.80 8.84 -4.57
CA ILE A 43 1.17 8.75 -5.87
C ILE A 43 1.33 10.13 -6.49
N LYS A 44 2.04 10.17 -7.61
CA LYS A 44 2.40 11.43 -8.27
C LYS A 44 3.22 12.26 -7.28
N ASN A 45 2.76 13.42 -6.91
CA ASN A 45 3.50 14.28 -6.00
C ASN A 45 2.88 14.36 -4.61
N GLU A 46 2.00 13.45 -4.30
CA GLU A 46 1.30 13.49 -3.02
C GLU A 46 1.60 12.23 -2.23
N LYS A 47 1.86 12.41 -0.94
CA LYS A 47 2.10 11.29 -0.04
C LYS A 47 0.82 10.94 0.67
N PHE A 48 0.58 9.65 0.80
CA PHE A 48 -0.63 9.12 1.43
C PHE A 48 -0.28 8.21 2.57
N LYS A 49 -1.12 8.22 3.59
CA LYS A 49 -1.03 7.27 4.70
C LYS A 49 -2.08 6.20 4.44
N LEU A 50 -1.66 4.95 4.49
CA LEU A 50 -2.55 3.83 4.20
C LEU A 50 -3.02 3.19 5.48
N TYR A 51 -4.33 3.05 5.61
CA TYR A 51 -4.96 2.44 6.77
C TYR A 51 -5.93 1.36 6.37
N ASP A 52 -6.14 0.41 7.27
CA ASP A 52 -7.18 -0.60 7.15
C ASP A 52 -8.36 -0.14 8.01
N ASN A 53 -9.46 0.20 7.38
CA ASN A 53 -10.65 0.65 8.10
C ASN A 53 -11.50 -0.48 8.67
N GLY A 54 -11.13 -1.72 8.38
CA GLY A 54 -11.98 -2.84 8.71
C GLY A 54 -13.06 -3.01 7.65
N PHE A 55 -13.87 -4.02 7.79
CA PHE A 55 -14.94 -4.30 6.83
C PHE A 55 -14.47 -4.35 5.39
N ASN A 56 -13.24 -4.83 5.21
CA ASN A 56 -12.66 -5.00 3.89
C ASN A 56 -12.55 -3.68 3.12
N GLU A 57 -12.30 -2.61 3.82
CA GLU A 57 -12.14 -1.29 3.22
C GLU A 57 -10.82 -0.69 3.67
N PHE A 58 -10.13 -0.04 2.75
CA PHE A 58 -8.87 0.62 3.05
C PHE A 58 -9.02 2.12 2.81
N HIS A 59 -8.16 2.90 3.43
CA HIS A 59 -8.23 4.34 3.32
C HIS A 59 -6.85 4.90 3.06
N LEU A 60 -6.70 5.65 1.99
CA LEU A 60 -5.47 6.37 1.68
C LEU A 60 -5.75 7.84 1.91
N ILE A 61 -5.06 8.41 2.89
CA ILE A 61 -5.26 9.81 3.28
C ILE A 61 -4.09 10.64 2.80
N GLY A 62 -4.36 11.57 1.90
CA GLY A 62 -3.37 12.50 1.42
C GLY A 62 -3.71 13.91 1.85
N ASP A 63 -2.89 14.85 1.46
CA ASP A 63 -3.13 16.25 1.79
C ASP A 63 -4.29 16.83 1.01
N ARG A 64 -4.47 16.37 -0.21
CA ARG A 64 -5.51 16.91 -1.08
C ARG A 64 -6.58 15.91 -1.43
N ASN A 65 -6.23 14.65 -1.45
CA ASN A 65 -7.13 13.61 -1.91
C ASN A 65 -7.20 12.46 -0.92
N ASP A 66 -8.34 11.84 -0.86
CA ASP A 66 -8.52 10.61 -0.08
C ASP A 66 -9.11 9.57 -1.01
N TYR A 67 -8.69 8.33 -0.83
CA TYR A 67 -9.21 7.23 -1.63
C TYR A 67 -9.64 6.10 -0.70
N TYR A 68 -10.66 5.36 -1.11
CA TYR A 68 -11.23 4.29 -0.29
C TYR A 68 -11.37 3.02 -1.10
N PRO A 69 -10.26 2.33 -1.39
CA PRO A 69 -10.39 1.06 -2.12
C PRO A 69 -11.07 0.03 -1.25
N LYS A 70 -11.94 -0.77 -1.84
CA LYS A 70 -12.66 -1.79 -1.12
C LYS A 70 -12.13 -3.16 -1.49
N GLY A 71 -11.61 -3.87 -0.50
CA GLY A 71 -11.09 -5.19 -0.73
C GLY A 71 -9.63 -5.18 -1.15
N THR A 72 -8.98 -6.31 -0.94
CA THR A 72 -7.56 -6.43 -1.21
C THR A 72 -7.26 -6.31 -2.69
N LYS A 73 -8.13 -6.83 -3.53
CA LYS A 73 -7.90 -6.76 -4.97
C LYS A 73 -8.02 -5.33 -5.48
N ASP A 74 -8.98 -4.59 -4.96
CA ASP A 74 -9.14 -3.21 -5.36
C ASP A 74 -7.96 -2.36 -4.90
N LEU A 75 -7.48 -2.60 -3.68
CA LEU A 75 -6.33 -1.89 -3.17
C LEU A 75 -5.11 -2.17 -4.05
N GLU A 76 -4.87 -3.42 -4.34
CA GLU A 76 -3.74 -3.81 -5.16
C GLU A 76 -3.82 -3.17 -6.54
N ARG A 77 -5.00 -3.25 -7.14
CA ARG A 77 -5.21 -2.68 -8.46
C ARG A 77 -5.05 -1.16 -8.46
N PHE A 78 -5.58 -0.52 -7.43
CA PHE A 78 -5.48 0.94 -7.32
C PHE A 78 -4.03 1.39 -7.21
N LEU A 79 -3.27 0.74 -6.36
CA LEU A 79 -1.88 1.12 -6.16
C LEU A 79 -1.07 0.92 -7.44
N ASN A 80 -1.28 -0.20 -8.11
CA ASN A 80 -0.52 -0.50 -9.32
C ASN A 80 -0.96 0.37 -10.50
N LYS A 81 -2.24 0.62 -10.60
CA LYS A 81 -2.74 1.44 -11.70
C LYS A 81 -2.22 2.85 -11.61
N ASN A 82 -2.09 3.36 -10.40
CA ASN A 82 -1.62 4.72 -10.18
C ASN A 82 -0.11 4.80 -10.00
N LYS A 83 0.58 3.68 -10.20
CA LYS A 83 2.04 3.63 -10.10
C LYS A 83 2.53 4.17 -8.77
N ALA A 84 1.87 3.74 -7.72
CA ALA A 84 2.21 4.18 -6.38
C ALA A 84 3.61 3.73 -6.02
N LYS A 85 4.30 4.54 -5.22
CA LYS A 85 5.64 4.24 -4.75
C LYS A 85 5.61 4.03 -3.26
N TYR A 86 6.31 3.03 -2.80
CA TYR A 86 6.43 2.78 -1.38
C TYR A 86 7.53 3.66 -0.81
N ILE A 87 7.19 4.51 0.13
CA ILE A 87 8.16 5.43 0.73
C ILE A 87 8.76 4.80 1.98
N GLY A 88 7.94 4.21 2.81
CA GLY A 88 8.41 3.59 4.03
C GLY A 88 7.31 3.44 5.03
N ILE A 89 7.67 2.94 6.21
CA ILE A 89 6.74 2.82 7.31
C ILE A 89 7.17 3.80 8.38
N ASP A 90 6.27 4.72 8.71
CA ASP A 90 6.52 5.69 9.75
C ASP A 90 6.09 5.07 11.08
N ARG A 91 7.04 4.77 11.93
CA ARG A 91 6.77 4.14 13.21
C ARG A 91 6.85 5.17 14.31
N GLN A 92 5.81 5.26 15.06
CA GLN A 92 5.74 6.25 16.11
C GLN A 92 5.76 5.60 17.53
#